data_f2291e4dc24e54b89f374a1d8fd66c3d
#
_entry.id   f2291e4dc24e54b89f374a1d8fd66c3d
#
_cell.length_a   1.000
_cell.length_b   1.000
_cell.length_c   1.000
_cell.angle_alpha   90.00
_cell.angle_beta   90.00
_cell.angle_gamma   90.00
#
_symmetry.space_group_name_H-M   'P 1'
#
loop_
_entity.id
_entity.type
_entity.pdbx_description
1 polymer ?
#
loop_
_entity_poly.entity_id
_entity_poly.type
_entity_poly.pdbx_seq_one_letter_code
_entity_poly.pdbx_strand_id
1 'polypeptide(L)'
;MPLPPTFLQRSGWRFLVLLPLLGACAEEATDHSNNKVLVIGWDGAGFELIDPLLASGRLPNLARLVSEGRTAQLESTRIPISSAAWTSAFSGVGPGHTGVFGFFEPLEDSSDVQLISSRSNHAPPIWRILSSRGVGVHVFGVPVTWPAEPVQGVMVAGMLAPHEGGFALPEAYEQRLLQMGFVPDLGVWRSNSLPDAKRVQEQLAIKEKALVELLGQDNWRCAVAVFKSLDVISHQRYSANLDGPVAKLLVDLDRILGSLIQAAGPNTDVLVVSDHGFRRYPRTLDLEAFLIQNNWTQRNPGTAPERRQAGPLALARPSAHRARMTGLDLDASRALAMECEGNFGSLRLNVIGRNSQGCVEPSQVPELLGKLEQDLRNLEIDGKKVVTQVWRATELMPGPKRLALPDLVFETVPDLRVVLGSGDILHARLPAGFPDHGLNGIAIMAGPSIAGETQRASWSVTDLGPTILHLLDQPLYREFSGSHHGEILHNPRPPKVIPMEQDPTLRSRSQVDGGSSRSNQEMQDLMRALESMGYAGSEGDQEVQGEGDPKTQGEEDQ
;
A
#
# COMPACT_ATOMS: atom_id res chain seq x y z
N MET A 1 86.98 -72.34 20.92
CA MET A 1 86.39 -72.72 19.60
C MET A 1 84.95 -72.33 19.64
N PRO A 2 84.49 -71.49 18.75
CA PRO A 2 83.16 -70.81 18.84
C PRO A 2 82.09 -71.66 18.09
N LEU A 3 80.88 -71.59 18.62
CA LEU A 3 79.63 -72.05 18.02
C LEU A 3 78.90 -70.91 17.34
N PRO A 4 78.19 -71.09 16.27
CA PRO A 4 77.55 -70.01 15.48
C PRO A 4 76.16 -69.65 16.03
N PRO A 5 75.67 -68.46 15.69
CA PRO A 5 74.39 -67.96 16.18
C PRO A 5 73.19 -68.47 15.41
N THR A 6 72.11 -68.75 16.12
CA THR A 6 70.81 -69.15 15.63
C THR A 6 70.01 -67.90 15.15
N PHE A 7 69.45 -68.04 13.95
CA PHE A 7 68.49 -67.09 13.35
C PHE A 7 67.12 -67.24 14.03
N LEU A 8 66.62 -66.12 14.53
CA LEU A 8 65.22 -65.99 14.94
C LEU A 8 64.48 -65.04 13.93
N GLN A 9 63.65 -65.69 13.10
CA GLN A 9 62.67 -64.99 12.28
C GLN A 9 61.58 -64.33 13.15
N ARG A 10 61.49 -62.99 13.06
CA ARG A 10 60.32 -62.25 13.59
C ARG A 10 59.36 -61.97 12.46
N SER A 11 58.21 -62.66 12.47
CA SER A 11 57.03 -62.33 11.68
C SER A 11 56.40 -61.02 12.15
N GLY A 12 56.52 -59.97 11.34
CA GLY A 12 55.88 -58.69 11.57
C GLY A 12 54.45 -58.72 11.09
N TRP A 13 53.50 -58.66 11.99
CA TRP A 13 52.12 -58.35 11.66
C TRP A 13 51.99 -56.84 11.50
N ARG A 14 51.71 -56.42 10.25
CA ARG A 14 51.30 -55.03 9.95
C ARG A 14 49.81 -54.95 10.24
N PHE A 15 49.43 -54.29 11.35
CA PHE A 15 48.06 -53.77 11.55
C PHE A 15 47.84 -52.62 10.60
N LEU A 16 46.96 -52.86 9.59
CA LEU A 16 46.39 -51.79 8.75
C LEU A 16 45.30 -51.09 9.60
N VAL A 17 45.60 -49.92 10.15
CA VAL A 17 44.61 -49.05 10.74
C VAL A 17 43.86 -48.37 9.61
N LEU A 18 42.64 -48.86 9.30
CA LEU A 18 41.67 -48.10 8.51
C LEU A 18 41.15 -46.96 9.38
N LEU A 19 41.63 -45.75 9.12
CA LEU A 19 40.94 -44.51 9.56
C LEU A 19 39.65 -44.37 8.70
N PRO A 20 38.45 -44.28 9.30
CA PRO A 20 37.29 -43.84 8.57
C PRO A 20 37.52 -42.39 8.20
N LEU A 21 37.61 -42.07 6.89
CA LEU A 21 37.37 -40.76 6.34
C LEU A 21 35.90 -40.40 6.63
N LEU A 22 35.66 -39.80 7.78
CA LEU A 22 34.47 -38.97 7.98
C LEU A 22 34.64 -37.76 7.05
N GLY A 23 34.09 -37.90 5.86
CA GLY A 23 33.79 -36.80 4.99
C GLY A 23 32.80 -35.90 5.73
N ALA A 24 33.31 -34.91 6.47
CA ALA A 24 32.53 -33.78 6.82
C ALA A 24 32.11 -33.11 5.51
N CYS A 25 30.86 -33.29 5.09
CA CYS A 25 30.23 -32.32 4.23
C CYS A 25 30.31 -31.00 4.99
N ALA A 26 31.33 -30.23 4.72
CA ALA A 26 31.27 -28.81 5.02
C ALA A 26 30.10 -28.31 4.16
N GLU A 27 28.94 -28.08 4.75
CA GLU A 27 27.95 -27.18 4.17
C GLU A 27 28.74 -25.90 3.84
N GLU A 28 28.96 -25.68 2.54
CA GLU A 28 29.44 -24.38 2.08
C GLU A 28 28.46 -23.37 2.67
N ALA A 29 28.92 -22.58 3.62
CA ALA A 29 28.20 -21.44 4.11
C ALA A 29 27.90 -20.57 2.88
N THR A 30 26.68 -20.65 2.38
CA THR A 30 26.26 -19.85 1.23
C THR A 30 26.49 -18.40 1.62
N ASP A 31 27.39 -17.74 0.91
CA ASP A 31 27.68 -16.33 1.08
C ASP A 31 26.46 -15.52 0.65
N HIS A 32 25.60 -15.19 1.61
CA HIS A 32 24.41 -14.39 1.40
C HIS A 32 24.70 -12.91 1.18
N SER A 33 25.99 -12.51 1.16
CA SER A 33 26.39 -11.10 0.94
C SER A 33 25.93 -10.55 -0.42
N ASN A 34 25.64 -11.43 -1.38
CA ASN A 34 25.25 -11.10 -2.75
C ASN A 34 23.75 -11.34 -3.07
N ASN A 35 22.93 -11.72 -2.10
CA ASN A 35 21.49 -11.92 -2.35
C ASN A 35 20.83 -10.63 -2.82
N LYS A 36 20.05 -10.75 -3.90
CA LYS A 36 19.19 -9.68 -4.40
C LYS A 36 17.74 -9.99 -4.04
N VAL A 37 16.95 -8.96 -3.76
CA VAL A 37 15.50 -9.05 -3.52
C VAL A 37 14.77 -8.11 -4.46
N LEU A 38 13.86 -8.65 -5.26
CA LEU A 38 12.97 -7.93 -6.15
C LEU A 38 11.55 -8.00 -5.63
N VAL A 39 10.97 -6.87 -5.26
CA VAL A 39 9.59 -6.74 -4.78
C VAL A 39 8.74 -6.11 -5.87
N ILE A 40 7.73 -6.83 -6.33
CA ILE A 40 6.75 -6.37 -7.33
C ILE A 40 5.41 -6.18 -6.62
N GLY A 41 4.97 -4.94 -6.49
CA GLY A 41 3.65 -4.61 -5.94
C GLY A 41 2.59 -4.58 -7.04
N TRP A 42 1.55 -5.39 -6.90
CA TRP A 42 0.32 -5.32 -7.70
C TRP A 42 -0.79 -4.75 -6.82
N ASP A 43 -0.91 -3.43 -6.81
CA ASP A 43 -1.85 -2.71 -5.95
C ASP A 43 -3.29 -3.19 -6.17
N GLY A 44 -3.95 -3.64 -5.09
CA GLY A 44 -5.31 -4.14 -5.15
C GLY A 44 -5.47 -5.59 -5.66
N ALA A 45 -4.39 -6.39 -5.73
CA ALA A 45 -4.49 -7.78 -6.14
C ALA A 45 -4.96 -8.69 -5.00
N GLY A 46 -5.99 -9.52 -5.28
CA GLY A 46 -6.53 -10.51 -4.36
C GLY A 46 -6.55 -11.91 -4.97
N PHE A 47 -6.48 -12.94 -4.12
CA PHE A 47 -6.54 -14.34 -4.55
C PHE A 47 -7.88 -14.71 -5.19
N GLU A 48 -8.95 -13.97 -4.91
CA GLU A 48 -10.27 -14.18 -5.49
C GLU A 48 -10.28 -14.15 -7.03
N LEU A 49 -9.39 -13.36 -7.63
CA LEU A 49 -9.22 -13.29 -9.08
C LEU A 49 -7.95 -14.01 -9.56
N ILE A 50 -6.89 -14.04 -8.76
CA ILE A 50 -5.62 -14.68 -9.12
C ILE A 50 -5.75 -16.19 -9.17
N ASP A 51 -6.38 -16.84 -8.17
CA ASP A 51 -6.51 -18.30 -8.14
C ASP A 51 -7.25 -18.87 -9.38
N PRO A 52 -8.39 -18.30 -9.84
CA PRO A 52 -9.01 -18.75 -11.09
C PRO A 52 -8.14 -18.53 -12.34
N LEU A 53 -7.37 -17.45 -12.39
CA LEU A 53 -6.45 -17.18 -13.50
C LEU A 53 -5.26 -18.14 -13.51
N LEU A 54 -4.70 -18.50 -12.35
CA LEU A 54 -3.69 -19.54 -12.19
C LEU A 54 -4.22 -20.89 -12.64
N ALA A 55 -5.42 -21.28 -12.18
CA ALA A 55 -6.06 -22.53 -12.54
C ALA A 55 -6.34 -22.65 -14.06
N SER A 56 -6.58 -21.53 -14.73
CA SER A 56 -6.77 -21.46 -16.19
C SER A 56 -5.46 -21.40 -16.99
N GLY A 57 -4.30 -21.36 -16.33
CA GLY A 57 -2.98 -21.28 -16.96
C GLY A 57 -2.65 -19.92 -17.59
N ARG A 58 -3.38 -18.86 -17.22
CA ARG A 58 -3.23 -17.51 -17.82
C ARG A 58 -2.15 -16.66 -17.17
N LEU A 59 -1.60 -17.09 -16.03
CA LEU A 59 -0.53 -16.41 -15.28
C LEU A 59 0.68 -17.34 -15.14
N PRO A 60 1.38 -17.69 -16.24
CA PRO A 60 2.42 -18.71 -16.22
C PRO A 60 3.65 -18.33 -15.38
N ASN A 61 4.04 -17.04 -15.34
CA ASN A 61 5.18 -16.59 -14.55
C ASN A 61 4.86 -16.63 -13.05
N LEU A 62 3.67 -16.18 -12.66
CA LEU A 62 3.19 -16.25 -11.28
C LEU A 62 2.99 -17.71 -10.85
N ALA A 63 2.45 -18.58 -11.73
CA ALA A 63 2.27 -20.00 -11.46
C ALA A 63 3.60 -20.68 -11.14
N ARG A 64 4.68 -20.32 -11.82
CA ARG A 64 6.03 -20.81 -11.52
C ARG A 64 6.46 -20.38 -10.10
N LEU A 65 6.31 -19.11 -9.74
CA LEU A 65 6.64 -18.63 -8.38
C LEU A 65 5.81 -19.36 -7.30
N VAL A 66 4.52 -19.61 -7.55
CA VAL A 66 3.65 -20.37 -6.64
C VAL A 66 4.13 -21.81 -6.49
N SER A 67 4.58 -22.45 -7.57
CA SER A 67 5.03 -23.86 -7.55
C SER A 67 6.41 -24.06 -6.93
N GLU A 68 7.29 -23.08 -7.06
CA GLU A 68 8.67 -23.14 -6.57
C GLU A 68 8.84 -22.55 -5.17
N GLY A 69 7.90 -21.76 -4.71
CA GLY A 69 8.05 -20.94 -3.52
C GLY A 69 6.93 -21.06 -2.49
N ARG A 70 6.51 -19.94 -1.96
CA ARG A 70 5.48 -19.83 -0.90
C ARG A 70 4.43 -18.81 -1.26
N THR A 71 3.24 -18.99 -0.67
CA THR A 71 2.15 -18.03 -0.77
C THR A 71 1.63 -17.65 0.62
N ALA A 72 1.24 -16.40 0.77
CA ALA A 72 0.53 -15.93 1.96
C ALA A 72 -0.61 -14.98 1.57
N GLN A 73 -1.69 -15.06 2.31
CA GLN A 73 -2.70 -14.01 2.33
C GLN A 73 -2.13 -12.84 3.12
N LEU A 74 -2.03 -11.67 2.53
CA LEU A 74 -1.43 -10.49 3.16
C LEU A 74 -2.53 -9.58 3.68
N GLU A 75 -2.71 -9.56 4.99
CA GLU A 75 -3.71 -8.72 5.65
C GLU A 75 -3.24 -7.27 5.68
N SER A 76 -4.05 -6.38 5.10
CA SER A 76 -3.82 -4.94 5.05
C SER A 76 -3.92 -4.26 6.43
N THR A 77 -3.65 -2.97 6.47
CA THR A 77 -4.06 -2.13 7.61
C THR A 77 -5.58 -2.15 7.78
N ARG A 78 -6.06 -2.04 9.00
CA ARG A 78 -7.50 -1.80 9.23
C ARG A 78 -7.85 -0.42 8.69
N ILE A 79 -8.81 -0.38 7.80
CA ILE A 79 -9.03 0.50 6.68
C ILE A 79 -7.94 0.25 5.63
N PRO A 80 -8.24 -0.58 4.62
CA PRO A 80 -7.27 -1.01 3.62
C PRO A 80 -7.06 0.07 2.55
N ILE A 81 -6.43 1.18 2.94
CA ILE A 81 -6.09 2.32 2.07
C ILE A 81 -4.64 2.21 1.65
N SER A 82 -4.35 2.33 0.35
CA SER A 82 -3.00 2.18 -0.21
C SER A 82 -1.95 3.07 0.46
N SER A 83 -2.33 4.29 0.87
CA SER A 83 -1.40 5.20 1.56
C SER A 83 -0.90 4.64 2.90
N ALA A 84 -1.81 4.17 3.75
CA ALA A 84 -1.47 3.58 5.04
C ALA A 84 -0.83 2.20 4.88
N ALA A 85 -1.36 1.37 3.96
CA ALA A 85 -0.93 0.00 3.77
C ALA A 85 0.50 -0.08 3.20
N TRP A 86 0.82 0.60 2.09
CA TRP A 86 2.17 0.63 1.52
C TRP A 86 3.19 1.28 2.46
N THR A 87 2.80 2.36 3.16
CA THR A 87 3.68 3.00 4.13
C THR A 87 4.02 2.04 5.28
N SER A 88 3.00 1.33 5.80
CA SER A 88 3.20 0.32 6.86
C SER A 88 4.02 -0.87 6.37
N ALA A 89 3.78 -1.34 5.15
CA ALA A 89 4.49 -2.44 4.52
C ALA A 89 6.01 -2.22 4.50
N PHE A 90 6.42 -1.07 4.01
CA PHE A 90 7.85 -0.76 3.84
C PHE A 90 8.50 -0.11 5.06
N SER A 91 7.73 0.28 6.07
CA SER A 91 8.28 0.78 7.35
C SER A 91 8.27 -0.28 8.47
N GLY A 92 7.60 -1.43 8.26
CA GLY A 92 7.51 -2.52 9.24
C GLY A 92 6.74 -2.17 10.52
N VAL A 93 5.98 -1.06 10.50
CA VAL A 93 5.17 -0.56 11.63
C VAL A 93 3.84 -0.01 11.13
N GLY A 94 2.82 -0.06 12.00
CA GLY A 94 1.49 0.41 11.65
C GLY A 94 1.30 1.94 11.70
N PRO A 95 0.08 2.43 11.35
CA PRO A 95 -0.25 3.85 11.27
C PRO A 95 0.03 4.67 12.53
N GLY A 96 -0.03 4.07 13.72
CA GLY A 96 0.30 4.74 14.98
C GLY A 96 1.76 5.19 15.08
N HIS A 97 2.67 4.60 14.32
CA HIS A 97 4.08 4.96 14.24
C HIS A 97 4.39 5.74 12.97
N THR A 98 3.84 5.33 11.82
CA THR A 98 4.07 6.06 10.56
C THR A 98 3.43 7.44 10.56
N GLY A 99 2.28 7.61 11.23
CA GLY A 99 1.46 8.82 11.17
C GLY A 99 0.56 8.90 9.93
N VAL A 100 0.68 7.95 9.01
CA VAL A 100 -0.11 7.87 7.77
C VAL A 100 -1.29 6.95 7.99
N PHE A 101 -2.50 7.51 7.92
CA PHE A 101 -3.75 6.76 8.11
C PHE A 101 -4.65 6.77 6.86
N GLY A 102 -4.68 7.87 6.13
CA GLY A 102 -5.45 8.07 4.90
C GLY A 102 -4.66 8.91 3.91
N PHE A 103 -5.37 9.60 3.01
CA PHE A 103 -4.73 10.51 2.04
C PHE A 103 -4.57 11.94 2.57
N PHE A 104 -5.16 12.24 3.72
CA PHE A 104 -5.09 13.56 4.33
C PHE A 104 -4.54 13.50 5.74
N GLU A 105 -3.79 14.52 6.12
CA GLU A 105 -3.36 14.76 7.48
C GLU A 105 -3.85 16.14 7.95
N PRO A 106 -4.21 16.31 9.24
CA PRO A 106 -4.59 17.60 9.79
C PRO A 106 -3.42 18.58 9.72
N LEU A 107 -3.70 19.81 9.39
CA LEU A 107 -2.77 20.92 9.60
C LEU A 107 -2.76 21.30 11.08
N GLU A 108 -1.57 21.56 11.63
CA GLU A 108 -1.45 22.08 12.99
C GLU A 108 -2.21 23.41 13.13
N ASP A 109 -2.94 23.56 14.21
CA ASP A 109 -3.72 24.76 14.55
C ASP A 109 -4.81 25.18 13.53
N SER A 110 -5.27 24.25 12.69
CA SER A 110 -6.29 24.49 11.67
C SER A 110 -7.37 23.40 11.64
N SER A 111 -8.57 23.75 11.15
CA SER A 111 -9.58 22.75 10.75
C SER A 111 -9.32 22.17 9.35
N ASP A 112 -8.35 22.74 8.62
CA ASP A 112 -7.98 22.29 7.28
C ASP A 112 -7.10 21.03 7.33
N VAL A 113 -7.08 20.34 6.21
CA VAL A 113 -6.25 19.17 5.98
C VAL A 113 -5.33 19.42 4.78
N GLN A 114 -4.20 18.76 4.80
CA GLN A 114 -3.31 18.72 3.64
C GLN A 114 -3.19 17.29 3.15
N LEU A 115 -2.82 17.13 1.88
CA LEU A 115 -2.45 15.83 1.36
C LEU A 115 -1.16 15.34 2.00
N ILE A 116 -1.14 14.05 2.28
CA ILE A 116 0.07 13.39 2.73
C ILE A 116 1.14 13.40 1.65
N SER A 117 2.37 13.26 2.08
CA SER A 117 3.54 13.16 1.22
C SER A 117 4.53 12.17 1.84
N SER A 118 5.65 11.95 1.18
CA SER A 118 6.73 11.17 1.77
C SER A 118 7.16 11.73 3.14
N ARG A 119 6.92 13.02 3.40
CA ARG A 119 7.25 13.71 4.68
C ARG A 119 6.28 13.38 5.81
N SER A 120 5.10 12.90 5.51
CA SER A 120 4.10 12.47 6.48
C SER A 120 4.46 11.14 7.16
N ASN A 121 5.32 10.33 6.50
CA ASN A 121 5.82 9.10 7.11
C ASN A 121 6.94 9.39 8.12
N HIS A 122 6.66 9.17 9.40
CA HIS A 122 7.61 9.38 10.49
C HIS A 122 8.51 8.18 10.79
N ALA A 123 8.18 7.00 10.27
CA ALA A 123 9.02 5.81 10.40
C ALA A 123 9.96 5.68 9.19
N PRO A 124 11.21 5.22 9.37
CA PRO A 124 12.11 5.03 8.26
C PRO A 124 11.67 3.85 7.38
N PRO A 125 11.43 4.06 6.08
CA PRO A 125 11.15 2.96 5.18
C PRO A 125 12.43 2.17 4.86
N ILE A 126 12.28 0.90 4.43
CA ILE A 126 13.41 -0.01 4.19
C ILE A 126 14.46 0.55 3.23
N TRP A 127 14.07 1.30 2.21
CA TRP A 127 15.05 1.91 1.27
C TRP A 127 15.93 2.95 1.94
N ARG A 128 15.43 3.72 2.92
CA ARG A 128 16.24 4.64 3.72
C ARG A 128 17.20 3.86 4.62
N ILE A 129 16.73 2.79 5.25
CA ILE A 129 17.55 1.91 6.10
C ILE A 129 18.66 1.29 5.26
N LEU A 130 18.33 0.68 4.13
CA LEU A 130 19.28 0.04 3.22
C LEU A 130 20.31 1.04 2.68
N SER A 131 19.84 2.17 2.16
CA SER A 131 20.69 3.24 1.61
C SER A 131 21.64 3.80 2.66
N SER A 132 21.19 4.02 3.90
CA SER A 132 22.03 4.46 5.01
C SER A 132 23.16 3.49 5.33
N ARG A 133 22.94 2.20 5.09
CA ARG A 133 23.93 1.13 5.27
C ARG A 133 24.78 0.87 4.03
N GLY A 134 24.67 1.72 3.00
CA GLY A 134 25.44 1.60 1.75
C GLY A 134 24.94 0.49 0.83
N VAL A 135 23.75 -0.06 1.08
CA VAL A 135 23.12 -1.08 0.22
C VAL A 135 22.43 -0.41 -0.96
N GLY A 136 22.75 -0.84 -2.19
CA GLY A 136 22.12 -0.33 -3.41
C GLY A 136 20.62 -0.67 -3.46
N VAL A 137 19.77 0.34 -3.73
CA VAL A 137 18.34 0.17 -3.74
C VAL A 137 17.66 0.97 -4.87
N HIS A 138 16.73 0.34 -5.58
CA HIS A 138 15.85 1.01 -6.54
C HIS A 138 14.41 0.99 -6.02
N VAL A 139 13.73 2.12 -6.09
CA VAL A 139 12.33 2.28 -5.70
C VAL A 139 11.57 2.90 -6.86
N PHE A 140 10.48 2.27 -7.30
CA PHE A 140 9.73 2.74 -8.46
C PHE A 140 8.22 2.68 -8.20
N GLY A 141 7.58 3.84 -8.12
CA GLY A 141 6.12 3.99 -8.12
C GLY A 141 5.43 3.56 -6.81
N VAL A 142 6.16 3.51 -5.69
CA VAL A 142 5.55 3.22 -4.37
C VAL A 142 4.72 4.43 -3.93
N PRO A 143 3.45 4.24 -3.50
CA PRO A 143 2.63 5.33 -2.97
C PRO A 143 3.29 6.07 -1.79
N VAL A 144 2.98 7.36 -1.62
CA VAL A 144 3.49 8.21 -0.53
C VAL A 144 5.03 8.37 -0.53
N THR A 145 5.65 8.32 -1.70
CA THR A 145 7.11 8.53 -1.83
C THR A 145 7.49 9.86 -2.48
N TRP A 146 6.53 10.73 -2.79
CA TRP A 146 6.82 12.08 -3.24
C TRP A 146 6.80 13.09 -2.07
N PRO A 147 7.76 14.06 -2.02
CA PRO A 147 8.96 14.21 -2.84
C PRO A 147 9.90 13.01 -2.73
N ALA A 148 10.56 12.66 -3.85
CA ALA A 148 11.56 11.60 -3.87
C ALA A 148 12.73 11.94 -2.92
N GLU A 149 13.23 10.95 -2.20
CA GLU A 149 14.42 11.11 -1.34
C GLU A 149 15.65 10.47 -1.99
N PRO A 150 16.85 11.01 -1.73
CA PRO A 150 18.07 10.41 -2.27
C PRO A 150 18.35 9.04 -1.64
N VAL A 151 18.63 8.06 -2.50
CA VAL A 151 19.00 6.69 -2.11
C VAL A 151 20.28 6.26 -2.80
N GLN A 152 20.91 5.17 -2.35
CA GLN A 152 22.03 4.52 -3.06
C GLN A 152 21.50 3.79 -4.31
N GLY A 153 21.03 4.56 -5.30
CA GLY A 153 20.40 4.03 -6.51
C GLY A 153 19.44 5.02 -7.14
N VAL A 154 18.23 4.55 -7.49
CA VAL A 154 17.19 5.35 -8.14
C VAL A 154 15.91 5.30 -7.33
N MET A 155 15.30 6.46 -7.11
CA MET A 155 13.95 6.59 -6.58
C MET A 155 13.07 7.30 -7.59
N VAL A 156 11.98 6.64 -8.01
CA VAL A 156 10.88 7.21 -8.79
C VAL A 156 9.65 7.18 -7.91
N ALA A 157 9.16 8.35 -7.53
CA ALA A 157 8.00 8.49 -6.68
C ALA A 157 6.73 7.94 -7.36
N GLY A 158 5.83 7.44 -6.54
CA GLY A 158 4.55 6.89 -6.97
C GLY A 158 3.41 7.88 -6.82
N MET A 159 2.27 7.36 -6.40
CA MET A 159 1.02 8.10 -6.24
C MET A 159 1.22 9.45 -5.53
N LEU A 160 0.58 10.49 -6.05
CA LEU A 160 0.67 11.90 -5.67
C LEU A 160 1.93 12.62 -6.19
N ALA A 161 2.79 11.98 -6.99
CA ALA A 161 3.90 12.67 -7.64
C ALA A 161 3.43 13.55 -8.81
N PRO A 162 4.02 14.75 -9.02
CA PRO A 162 3.68 15.61 -10.14
C PRO A 162 4.11 14.98 -11.48
N HIS A 163 3.43 15.37 -12.57
CA HIS A 163 3.70 14.81 -13.89
C HIS A 163 4.82 15.55 -14.65
N GLU A 164 5.13 16.78 -14.25
CA GLU A 164 5.99 17.69 -15.02
C GLU A 164 7.46 17.68 -14.55
N GLY A 165 7.76 16.93 -13.49
CA GLY A 165 9.10 16.82 -12.93
C GLY A 165 9.11 16.82 -11.38
N GLY A 166 10.29 16.64 -10.79
CA GLY A 166 10.46 16.52 -9.34
C GLY A 166 9.98 15.18 -8.76
N PHE A 167 9.73 14.19 -9.61
CA PHE A 167 9.23 12.89 -9.20
C PHE A 167 10.31 11.81 -9.09
N ALA A 168 11.54 12.06 -9.55
CA ALA A 168 12.60 11.05 -9.47
C ALA A 168 13.98 11.62 -9.11
N LEU A 169 14.79 10.78 -8.48
CA LEU A 169 16.18 11.01 -8.19
C LEU A 169 17.03 9.79 -8.58
N PRO A 170 18.25 9.99 -9.13
CA PRO A 170 18.88 11.28 -9.48
C PRO A 170 18.15 11.95 -10.66
N GLU A 171 18.25 13.27 -10.77
CA GLU A 171 17.60 14.09 -11.81
C GLU A 171 17.89 13.60 -13.23
N ALA A 172 19.10 13.11 -13.50
CA ALA A 172 19.45 12.53 -14.80
C ALA A 172 18.56 11.34 -15.20
N TYR A 173 18.09 10.56 -14.21
CA TYR A 173 17.17 9.47 -14.46
C TYR A 173 15.74 9.98 -14.70
N GLU A 174 15.32 11.03 -14.00
CA GLU A 174 14.05 11.71 -14.26
C GLU A 174 13.99 12.22 -15.71
N GLN A 175 15.03 12.93 -16.17
CA GLN A 175 15.11 13.42 -17.54
C GLN A 175 14.99 12.29 -18.58
N ARG A 176 15.60 11.12 -18.28
CA ARG A 176 15.44 9.94 -19.13
C ARG A 176 14.00 9.43 -19.17
N LEU A 177 13.32 9.36 -18.02
CA LEU A 177 11.91 8.95 -17.95
C LEU A 177 11.00 9.92 -18.72
N LEU A 178 11.22 11.22 -18.57
CA LEU A 178 10.49 12.24 -19.34
C LEU A 178 10.69 12.08 -20.87
N GLN A 179 11.93 11.80 -21.31
CA GLN A 179 12.22 11.51 -22.72
C GLN A 179 11.52 10.25 -23.24
N MET A 180 11.29 9.26 -22.36
CA MET A 180 10.53 8.06 -22.69
C MET A 180 9.01 8.32 -22.72
N GLY A 181 8.54 9.47 -22.27
CA GLY A 181 7.12 9.78 -22.13
C GLY A 181 6.49 9.14 -20.89
N PHE A 182 7.28 8.82 -19.87
CA PHE A 182 6.77 8.30 -18.60
C PHE A 182 5.96 9.35 -17.85
N VAL A 183 4.84 8.93 -17.30
CA VAL A 183 3.98 9.74 -16.45
C VAL A 183 3.72 8.99 -15.15
N PRO A 184 4.06 9.56 -13.99
CA PRO A 184 3.71 8.96 -12.71
C PRO A 184 2.20 8.67 -12.63
N ASP A 185 1.83 7.51 -12.08
CA ASP A 185 0.44 7.08 -11.85
C ASP A 185 -0.52 7.17 -13.04
N LEU A 186 -0.02 7.08 -14.28
CA LEU A 186 -0.81 7.08 -15.50
C LEU A 186 -1.53 8.41 -15.83
N GLY A 187 -1.52 9.38 -14.96
CA GLY A 187 -2.27 10.64 -15.10
C GLY A 187 -3.78 10.46 -15.32
N VAL A 188 -4.32 9.36 -14.80
CA VAL A 188 -5.61 8.77 -15.18
C VAL A 188 -6.81 9.49 -14.57
N TRP A 189 -6.59 10.29 -13.56
CA TRP A 189 -7.63 10.82 -12.69
C TRP A 189 -8.34 12.08 -13.20
N ARG A 190 -8.01 12.54 -14.42
CA ARG A 190 -8.54 13.79 -14.98
C ARG A 190 -10.02 13.77 -15.34
N SER A 191 -10.64 12.60 -15.44
CA SER A 191 -12.05 12.52 -15.81
C SER A 191 -12.76 11.40 -15.08
N ASN A 192 -14.08 11.51 -14.91
CA ASN A 192 -14.95 10.42 -14.51
C ASN A 192 -14.99 9.27 -15.54
N SER A 193 -14.15 9.35 -16.57
CA SER A 193 -13.99 8.33 -17.61
C SER A 193 -12.85 7.39 -17.26
N LEU A 194 -12.99 6.13 -17.66
CA LEU A 194 -11.93 5.14 -17.60
C LEU A 194 -10.67 5.65 -18.26
N PRO A 195 -9.49 5.30 -17.73
CA PRO A 195 -8.27 5.45 -18.48
C PRO A 195 -8.45 4.78 -19.83
N ASP A 196 -8.02 5.44 -20.88
CA ASP A 196 -7.88 4.80 -22.18
C ASP A 196 -6.97 3.57 -22.02
N ALA A 197 -7.49 2.39 -22.31
CA ALA A 197 -6.76 1.13 -22.18
C ALA A 197 -5.43 1.17 -22.95
N LYS A 198 -5.39 1.87 -24.09
CA LYS A 198 -4.17 2.07 -24.88
C LYS A 198 -3.12 2.85 -24.07
N ARG A 199 -3.52 3.95 -23.41
CA ARG A 199 -2.61 4.74 -22.58
C ARG A 199 -2.08 3.95 -21.39
N VAL A 200 -2.93 3.11 -20.74
CA VAL A 200 -2.47 2.22 -19.68
C VAL A 200 -1.39 1.27 -20.20
N GLN A 201 -1.61 0.63 -21.34
CA GLN A 201 -0.64 -0.27 -21.95
C GLN A 201 0.66 0.45 -22.37
N GLU A 202 0.57 1.64 -22.94
CA GLU A 202 1.73 2.46 -23.28
C GLU A 202 2.58 2.78 -22.04
N GLN A 203 1.96 3.22 -20.95
CA GLN A 203 2.67 3.55 -19.71
C GLN A 203 3.24 2.31 -19.02
N LEU A 204 2.56 1.18 -19.06
CA LEU A 204 3.08 -0.09 -18.57
C LEU A 204 4.32 -0.53 -19.36
N ALA A 205 4.30 -0.39 -20.69
CA ALA A 205 5.45 -0.72 -21.54
C ALA A 205 6.66 0.20 -21.27
N ILE A 206 6.42 1.50 -21.03
CA ILE A 206 7.48 2.45 -20.64
C ILE A 206 8.06 2.07 -19.28
N LYS A 207 7.21 1.77 -18.30
CA LYS A 207 7.61 1.36 -16.95
C LYS A 207 8.39 0.04 -16.98
N GLU A 208 7.92 -0.95 -17.73
CA GLU A 208 8.62 -2.22 -17.95
C GLU A 208 10.03 -1.98 -18.48
N LYS A 209 10.16 -1.19 -19.56
CA LYS A 209 11.45 -0.87 -20.16
C LYS A 209 12.40 -0.19 -19.17
N ALA A 210 11.89 0.81 -18.43
CA ALA A 210 12.69 1.53 -17.43
C ALA A 210 13.16 0.60 -16.30
N LEU A 211 12.29 -0.29 -15.82
CA LEU A 211 12.63 -1.27 -14.78
C LEU A 211 13.62 -2.33 -15.28
N VAL A 212 13.46 -2.84 -16.50
CA VAL A 212 14.41 -3.80 -17.11
C VAL A 212 15.80 -3.16 -17.22
N GLU A 213 15.90 -1.89 -17.62
CA GLU A 213 17.17 -1.17 -17.66
C GLU A 213 17.81 -0.99 -16.27
N LEU A 214 17.02 -0.72 -15.22
CA LEU A 214 17.53 -0.61 -13.85
C LEU A 214 17.97 -1.96 -13.28
N LEU A 215 17.17 -3.00 -13.47
CA LEU A 215 17.45 -4.34 -12.94
C LEU A 215 18.63 -5.01 -13.62
N GLY A 216 18.93 -4.64 -14.86
CA GLY A 216 20.11 -5.09 -15.58
C GLY A 216 21.44 -4.50 -15.10
N GLN A 217 21.43 -3.56 -14.15
CA GLN A 217 22.63 -3.02 -13.51
C GLN A 217 23.04 -3.88 -12.31
N ASP A 218 24.36 -3.90 -12.01
CA ASP A 218 24.88 -4.68 -10.88
C ASP A 218 24.99 -3.90 -9.56
N ASN A 219 24.46 -2.68 -9.51
CA ASN A 219 24.63 -1.74 -8.39
C ASN A 219 23.49 -1.79 -7.36
N TRP A 220 22.61 -2.79 -7.41
CA TRP A 220 21.48 -2.92 -6.50
C TRP A 220 21.42 -4.30 -5.82
N ARG A 221 20.86 -4.31 -4.62
CA ARG A 221 20.51 -5.54 -3.87
C ARG A 221 19.03 -5.60 -3.50
N CYS A 222 18.35 -4.47 -3.45
CA CYS A 222 16.91 -4.39 -3.27
C CYS A 222 16.29 -3.56 -4.39
N ALA A 223 15.25 -4.07 -5.01
CA ALA A 223 14.44 -3.29 -5.94
C ALA A 223 12.95 -3.45 -5.60
N VAL A 224 12.24 -2.34 -5.54
CA VAL A 224 10.80 -2.30 -5.26
C VAL A 224 10.10 -1.58 -6.40
N ALA A 225 9.10 -2.22 -7.03
CA ALA A 225 8.30 -1.60 -8.08
C ALA A 225 6.81 -1.87 -7.85
N VAL A 226 6.00 -0.81 -7.66
CA VAL A 226 4.55 -0.93 -7.45
C VAL A 226 3.79 -0.52 -8.70
N PHE A 227 2.88 -1.37 -9.17
CA PHE A 227 1.97 -1.16 -10.30
C PHE A 227 0.58 -0.80 -9.79
N LYS A 228 0.25 0.49 -9.80
CA LYS A 228 -1.03 1.04 -9.33
C LYS A 228 -2.19 0.84 -10.33
N SER A 229 -1.88 0.52 -11.59
CA SER A 229 -2.88 0.39 -12.66
C SER A 229 -3.99 -0.62 -12.37
N LEU A 230 -3.68 -1.68 -11.61
CA LEU A 230 -4.66 -2.72 -11.27
C LEU A 230 -5.74 -2.17 -10.34
N ASP A 231 -5.35 -1.46 -9.28
CA ASP A 231 -6.27 -0.77 -8.36
C ASP A 231 -7.18 0.22 -9.11
N VAL A 232 -6.56 1.07 -9.94
CA VAL A 232 -7.25 2.08 -10.74
C VAL A 232 -8.37 1.49 -11.60
N ILE A 233 -8.05 0.43 -12.33
CA ILE A 233 -9.02 -0.25 -13.19
C ILE A 233 -10.07 -0.99 -12.35
N SER A 234 -9.65 -1.57 -11.21
CA SER A 234 -10.54 -2.33 -10.33
C SER A 234 -11.65 -1.49 -9.72
N HIS A 235 -11.40 -0.26 -9.31
CA HIS A 235 -12.42 0.65 -8.79
C HIS A 235 -13.61 0.83 -9.74
N GLN A 236 -13.43 0.67 -11.04
CA GLN A 236 -14.48 0.86 -12.04
C GLN A 236 -14.93 -0.44 -12.70
N ARG A 237 -14.07 -1.45 -12.81
CA ARG A 237 -14.26 -2.62 -13.66
C ARG A 237 -14.05 -3.96 -12.97
N TYR A 238 -13.81 -3.99 -11.66
CA TYR A 238 -13.62 -5.24 -10.95
C TYR A 238 -14.82 -6.16 -11.12
N SER A 239 -14.56 -7.38 -11.54
CA SER A 239 -15.56 -8.45 -11.68
C SER A 239 -14.86 -9.81 -11.67
N ALA A 240 -15.59 -10.85 -11.33
CA ALA A 240 -15.10 -12.24 -11.41
C ALA A 240 -14.98 -12.77 -12.85
N ASN A 241 -15.27 -11.94 -13.88
CA ASN A 241 -15.14 -12.33 -15.27
C ASN A 241 -13.66 -12.42 -15.68
N LEU A 242 -13.18 -13.63 -15.95
CA LEU A 242 -11.80 -13.87 -16.35
C LEU A 242 -11.42 -13.28 -17.72
N ASP A 243 -12.40 -12.86 -18.53
CA ASP A 243 -12.18 -12.14 -19.80
C ASP A 243 -12.38 -10.63 -19.65
N GLY A 244 -12.65 -10.18 -18.44
CA GLY A 244 -12.83 -8.77 -18.10
C GLY A 244 -11.53 -7.96 -18.15
N PRO A 245 -11.64 -6.62 -18.08
CA PRO A 245 -10.48 -5.72 -18.16
C PRO A 245 -9.45 -5.96 -17.05
N VAL A 246 -9.88 -6.25 -15.82
CA VAL A 246 -9.00 -6.51 -14.68
C VAL A 246 -8.20 -7.80 -14.89
N ALA A 247 -8.85 -8.88 -15.35
CA ALA A 247 -8.19 -10.14 -15.65
C ALA A 247 -7.18 -10.00 -16.82
N LYS A 248 -7.50 -9.24 -17.86
CA LYS A 248 -6.57 -8.94 -18.96
C LYS A 248 -5.35 -8.17 -18.47
N LEU A 249 -5.54 -7.18 -17.61
CA LEU A 249 -4.45 -6.44 -17.00
C LEU A 249 -3.55 -7.31 -16.14
N LEU A 250 -4.10 -8.26 -15.38
CA LEU A 250 -3.30 -9.24 -14.62
C LEU A 250 -2.44 -10.12 -15.55
N VAL A 251 -2.95 -10.50 -16.72
CA VAL A 251 -2.15 -11.23 -17.73
C VAL A 251 -1.02 -10.36 -18.27
N ASP A 252 -1.25 -9.08 -18.52
CA ASP A 252 -0.20 -8.13 -18.93
C ASP A 252 0.86 -7.97 -17.83
N LEU A 253 0.43 -7.85 -16.57
CA LEU A 253 1.33 -7.76 -15.42
C LEU A 253 2.13 -9.04 -15.19
N ASP A 254 1.55 -10.23 -15.45
CA ASP A 254 2.28 -11.51 -15.39
C ASP A 254 3.37 -11.59 -16.47
N ARG A 255 3.08 -11.12 -17.69
CA ARG A 255 4.09 -11.03 -18.76
C ARG A 255 5.23 -10.08 -18.35
N ILE A 256 4.90 -8.91 -17.80
CA ILE A 256 5.88 -7.94 -17.28
C ILE A 256 6.70 -8.58 -16.16
N LEU A 257 6.07 -9.28 -15.22
CA LEU A 257 6.75 -10.04 -14.16
C LEU A 257 7.82 -10.96 -14.74
N GLY A 258 7.51 -11.70 -15.81
CA GLY A 258 8.49 -12.56 -16.49
C GLY A 258 9.71 -11.79 -17.01
N SER A 259 9.48 -10.61 -17.63
CA SER A 259 10.56 -9.74 -18.12
C SER A 259 11.44 -9.23 -16.98
N LEU A 260 10.83 -8.82 -15.86
CA LEU A 260 11.55 -8.30 -14.70
C LEU A 260 12.37 -9.38 -13.98
N ILE A 261 11.82 -10.60 -13.83
CA ILE A 261 12.54 -11.75 -13.29
C ILE A 261 13.78 -12.06 -14.15
N GLN A 262 13.61 -12.07 -15.46
CA GLN A 262 14.72 -12.30 -16.38
C GLN A 262 15.82 -11.24 -16.26
N ALA A 263 15.43 -9.96 -16.15
CA ALA A 263 16.37 -8.84 -16.01
C ALA A 263 17.10 -8.85 -14.66
N ALA A 264 16.43 -9.25 -13.58
CA ALA A 264 16.99 -9.33 -12.23
C ALA A 264 18.02 -10.46 -12.09
N GLY A 265 17.87 -11.53 -12.89
CA GLY A 265 18.77 -12.68 -12.92
C GLY A 265 18.46 -13.76 -11.88
N PRO A 266 19.14 -14.92 -11.98
CA PRO A 266 18.77 -16.14 -11.23
C PRO A 266 19.07 -16.05 -9.72
N ASN A 267 19.96 -15.17 -9.29
CA ASN A 267 20.35 -15.00 -7.88
C ASN A 267 19.47 -14.00 -7.14
N THR A 268 18.19 -13.90 -7.52
CA THR A 268 17.26 -12.92 -6.97
C THR A 268 16.05 -13.61 -6.35
N ASP A 269 15.79 -13.32 -5.09
CA ASP A 269 14.51 -13.65 -4.45
C ASP A 269 13.44 -12.68 -4.95
N VAL A 270 12.33 -13.21 -5.44
CA VAL A 270 11.23 -12.41 -6.03
C VAL A 270 10.01 -12.50 -5.13
N LEU A 271 9.46 -11.36 -4.78
CA LEU A 271 8.24 -11.20 -4.00
C LEU A 271 7.20 -10.45 -4.83
N VAL A 272 6.06 -11.09 -5.15
CA VAL A 272 4.88 -10.41 -5.71
C VAL A 272 3.89 -10.19 -4.59
N VAL A 273 3.59 -8.92 -4.30
CA VAL A 273 2.81 -8.52 -3.11
C VAL A 273 1.70 -7.55 -3.48
N SER A 274 0.65 -7.51 -2.66
CA SER A 274 -0.38 -6.45 -2.74
C SER A 274 -0.73 -5.96 -1.34
N ASP A 275 -0.93 -4.68 -1.24
CA ASP A 275 -1.29 -3.98 0.00
C ASP A 275 -2.73 -4.27 0.47
N HIS A 276 -3.64 -4.59 -0.44
CA HIS A 276 -5.02 -5.00 -0.19
C HIS A 276 -5.57 -5.80 -1.39
N GLY A 277 -6.78 -6.35 -1.27
CA GLY A 277 -7.51 -6.97 -2.36
C GLY A 277 -8.65 -6.10 -2.89
N PHE A 278 -9.53 -6.70 -3.69
CA PHE A 278 -10.76 -6.09 -4.21
C PHE A 278 -11.94 -7.03 -4.08
N ARG A 279 -13.12 -6.46 -3.87
CA ARG A 279 -14.39 -7.19 -3.90
C ARG A 279 -15.54 -6.30 -4.32
N ARG A 280 -16.73 -6.89 -4.53
CA ARG A 280 -17.97 -6.14 -4.81
C ARG A 280 -18.87 -6.15 -3.59
N TYR A 281 -19.42 -4.99 -3.28
CA TYR A 281 -20.32 -4.76 -2.15
C TYR A 281 -21.72 -4.45 -2.66
N PRO A 282 -22.72 -5.31 -2.44
CA PRO A 282 -24.09 -5.08 -2.91
C PRO A 282 -24.86 -4.06 -2.08
N ARG A 283 -24.32 -3.66 -0.92
CA ARG A 283 -24.96 -2.69 -0.01
C ARG A 283 -23.95 -1.62 0.42
N THR A 284 -24.46 -0.43 0.75
CA THR A 284 -23.67 0.66 1.32
C THR A 284 -24.28 1.16 2.62
N LEU A 285 -23.44 1.55 3.58
CA LEU A 285 -23.75 2.28 4.80
C LEU A 285 -23.15 3.68 4.70
N ASP A 286 -24.00 4.71 4.78
CA ASP A 286 -23.55 6.10 4.88
C ASP A 286 -23.22 6.46 6.33
N LEU A 287 -21.93 6.60 6.63
CA LEU A 287 -21.45 6.86 7.99
C LEU A 287 -21.85 8.26 8.48
N GLU A 288 -21.97 9.24 7.60
CA GLU A 288 -22.42 10.58 7.96
C GLU A 288 -23.92 10.58 8.31
N ALA A 289 -24.73 9.82 7.56
CA ALA A 289 -26.15 9.61 7.90
C ALA A 289 -26.33 8.93 9.27
N PHE A 290 -25.50 7.94 9.59
CA PHE A 290 -25.49 7.32 10.91
C PHE A 290 -25.23 8.35 12.03
N LEU A 291 -24.20 9.17 11.86
CA LEU A 291 -23.84 10.18 12.86
C LEU A 291 -24.94 11.24 13.02
N ILE A 292 -25.55 11.71 11.93
CA ILE A 292 -26.63 12.70 11.96
C ILE A 292 -27.88 12.13 12.64
N GLN A 293 -28.33 10.93 12.26
CA GLN A 293 -29.52 10.29 12.81
C GLN A 293 -29.40 9.99 14.32
N ASN A 294 -28.17 9.77 14.80
CA ASN A 294 -27.89 9.54 16.22
C ASN A 294 -27.45 10.81 16.97
N ASN A 295 -27.61 12.01 16.39
CA ASN A 295 -27.28 13.30 16.98
C ASN A 295 -25.80 13.43 17.41
N TRP A 296 -24.88 12.73 16.72
CA TRP A 296 -23.44 12.91 16.90
C TRP A 296 -22.90 14.08 16.08
N THR A 297 -23.48 14.29 14.89
CA THR A 297 -23.09 15.33 13.94
C THR A 297 -24.30 16.15 13.54
N GLN A 298 -24.13 17.45 13.34
CA GLN A 298 -25.18 18.37 12.91
C GLN A 298 -24.77 19.08 11.61
N ARG A 299 -25.75 19.44 10.80
CA ARG A 299 -25.56 20.22 9.57
C ARG A 299 -25.83 21.69 9.81
N ASN A 300 -25.13 22.53 9.07
CA ASN A 300 -25.44 23.93 9.00
C ASN A 300 -26.84 24.16 8.41
N PRO A 301 -27.70 25.00 9.02
CA PRO A 301 -29.00 25.32 8.47
C PRO A 301 -28.90 25.87 7.04
N GLY A 302 -29.69 25.31 6.12
CA GLY A 302 -29.77 25.77 4.73
C GLY A 302 -28.70 25.23 3.79
N THR A 303 -27.77 24.41 4.27
CA THR A 303 -26.86 23.67 3.39
C THR A 303 -27.59 22.45 2.83
N ALA A 304 -27.87 22.48 1.53
CA ALA A 304 -28.38 21.28 0.87
C ALA A 304 -27.27 20.23 0.79
N PRO A 305 -27.59 18.94 0.98
CA PRO A 305 -26.63 17.89 0.74
C PRO A 305 -26.22 17.94 -0.74
N GLU A 306 -24.93 18.15 -0.98
CA GLU A 306 -24.42 17.93 -2.32
C GLU A 306 -24.64 16.46 -2.69
N ARG A 307 -25.55 16.17 -3.63
CA ARG A 307 -25.71 14.85 -4.22
C ARG A 307 -24.41 14.49 -4.95
N ARG A 308 -23.51 13.85 -4.25
CA ARG A 308 -22.24 13.40 -4.83
C ARG A 308 -22.44 12.02 -5.45
N GLN A 309 -22.52 11.97 -6.77
CA GLN A 309 -22.26 10.75 -7.55
C GLN A 309 -20.74 10.52 -7.65
N ALA A 310 -20.01 10.81 -6.60
CA ALA A 310 -18.56 10.74 -6.64
C ALA A 310 -18.11 9.33 -6.24
N GLY A 311 -17.32 8.70 -7.07
CA GLY A 311 -16.57 7.50 -6.69
C GLY A 311 -15.61 7.77 -5.52
N PRO A 312 -14.99 6.75 -4.92
CA PRO A 312 -14.14 6.85 -3.72
C PRO A 312 -13.07 7.94 -3.82
N LEU A 313 -12.56 8.16 -5.01
CA LEU A 313 -11.50 9.14 -5.28
C LEU A 313 -11.96 10.59 -5.38
N ALA A 314 -13.24 10.84 -5.60
CA ALA A 314 -13.75 12.21 -5.62
C ALA A 314 -13.82 12.82 -4.20
N LEU A 315 -13.89 11.97 -3.16
CA LEU A 315 -13.79 12.41 -1.75
C LEU A 315 -12.34 12.68 -1.34
N ALA A 316 -11.36 12.17 -2.08
CA ALA A 316 -9.94 12.44 -1.87
C ALA A 316 -9.49 13.84 -2.34
N ARG A 317 -10.41 14.78 -2.58
CA ARG A 317 -10.07 16.17 -2.93
C ARG A 317 -10.06 17.03 -1.67
N PRO A 318 -9.04 17.86 -1.42
CA PRO A 318 -9.08 18.84 -0.35
C PRO A 318 -10.31 19.76 -0.41
N SER A 319 -10.70 20.15 -1.63
CA SER A 319 -11.94 20.91 -1.88
C SER A 319 -13.20 20.13 -1.49
N ALA A 320 -13.24 18.82 -1.72
CA ALA A 320 -14.36 17.96 -1.34
C ALA A 320 -14.39 17.74 0.18
N HIS A 321 -13.23 17.56 0.81
CA HIS A 321 -13.13 17.53 2.28
C HIS A 321 -13.61 18.87 2.87
N ARG A 322 -13.10 19.99 2.38
CA ARG A 322 -13.51 21.34 2.83
C ARG A 322 -15.01 21.56 2.61
N ALA A 323 -15.58 21.21 1.45
CA ALA A 323 -17.00 21.35 1.18
C ALA A 323 -17.86 20.48 2.11
N ARG A 324 -17.39 19.25 2.44
CA ARG A 324 -18.04 18.41 3.46
C ARG A 324 -18.02 19.08 4.83
N MET A 325 -16.85 19.54 5.27
CA MET A 325 -16.68 20.17 6.59
C MET A 325 -17.47 21.49 6.71
N THR A 326 -17.55 22.30 5.64
CA THR A 326 -18.35 23.54 5.65
C THR A 326 -19.86 23.27 5.67
N GLY A 327 -20.31 22.10 5.24
CA GLY A 327 -21.68 21.64 5.33
C GLY A 327 -22.11 21.22 6.74
N LEU A 328 -21.15 21.04 7.66
CA LEU A 328 -21.39 20.62 9.04
C LEU A 328 -21.31 21.81 10.01
N ASP A 329 -22.16 21.78 11.03
CA ASP A 329 -22.02 22.63 12.21
C ASP A 329 -21.02 21.98 13.17
N LEU A 330 -19.74 22.37 13.04
CA LEU A 330 -18.65 21.76 13.81
C LEU A 330 -18.73 22.11 15.30
N ASP A 331 -19.29 23.29 15.65
CA ASP A 331 -19.47 23.69 17.04
C ASP A 331 -20.54 22.84 17.77
N ALA A 332 -21.44 22.21 17.00
CA ALA A 332 -22.48 21.33 17.51
C ALA A 332 -22.23 19.84 17.23
N SER A 333 -21.22 19.51 16.42
CA SER A 333 -20.89 18.13 16.04
C SER A 333 -19.89 17.51 17.00
N ARG A 334 -20.31 16.53 17.79
CA ARG A 334 -19.47 15.85 18.80
C ARG A 334 -18.58 14.77 18.22
N ALA A 335 -18.97 14.16 17.09
CA ALA A 335 -18.19 13.15 16.39
C ALA A 335 -18.19 13.42 14.89
N LEU A 336 -17.12 13.04 14.23
CA LEU A 336 -16.90 13.23 12.80
C LEU A 336 -16.51 11.89 12.16
N ALA A 337 -17.05 11.61 10.98
CA ALA A 337 -16.61 10.50 10.16
C ALA A 337 -15.24 10.83 9.57
N MET A 338 -14.37 9.83 9.56
CA MET A 338 -13.05 9.91 8.94
C MET A 338 -12.95 8.98 7.74
N GLU A 339 -11.80 8.39 7.50
CA GLU A 339 -11.57 7.47 6.37
C GLU A 339 -12.48 6.24 6.46
N CYS A 340 -13.00 5.84 5.30
CA CYS A 340 -13.79 4.62 5.09
C CYS A 340 -13.28 3.94 3.83
N GLU A 341 -13.11 2.60 3.88
CA GLU A 341 -12.73 1.81 2.71
C GLU A 341 -13.27 0.38 2.84
N GLY A 342 -13.86 -0.15 1.78
CA GLY A 342 -14.49 -1.46 1.84
C GLY A 342 -15.58 -1.53 2.92
N ASN A 343 -15.53 -2.54 3.76
CA ASN A 343 -16.46 -2.72 4.89
C ASN A 343 -15.90 -2.15 6.22
N PHE A 344 -14.97 -1.22 6.14
CA PHE A 344 -14.38 -0.54 7.30
C PHE A 344 -14.75 0.94 7.32
N GLY A 345 -14.95 1.47 8.53
CA GLY A 345 -15.14 2.90 8.76
C GLY A 345 -14.44 3.36 10.02
N SER A 346 -14.24 4.67 10.12
CA SER A 346 -13.60 5.26 11.29
C SER A 346 -14.26 6.56 11.73
N LEU A 347 -14.17 6.80 13.03
CA LEU A 347 -14.82 7.93 13.70
C LEU A 347 -13.85 8.63 14.64
N ARG A 348 -14.03 9.94 14.78
CA ARG A 348 -13.24 10.79 15.67
C ARG A 348 -14.14 11.71 16.46
N LEU A 349 -13.93 11.82 17.78
CA LEU A 349 -14.57 12.82 18.61
C LEU A 349 -14.00 14.21 18.31
N ASN A 350 -14.85 15.21 18.26
CA ASN A 350 -14.47 16.59 17.98
C ASN A 350 -14.03 17.31 19.26
N VAL A 351 -12.82 17.00 19.73
CA VAL A 351 -12.30 17.41 21.06
C VAL A 351 -11.67 18.79 21.02
N ILE A 352 -11.98 19.61 22.02
CA ILE A 352 -11.38 20.92 22.25
C ILE A 352 -9.85 20.78 22.41
N GLY A 353 -9.10 21.64 21.73
CA GLY A 353 -7.63 21.62 21.74
C GLY A 353 -6.99 20.57 20.82
N ARG A 354 -7.77 19.61 20.30
CA ARG A 354 -7.33 18.68 19.23
C ARG A 354 -7.81 19.14 17.86
N ASN A 355 -9.00 19.70 17.79
CA ASN A 355 -9.58 20.28 16.58
C ASN A 355 -9.84 21.77 16.83
N SER A 356 -9.64 22.62 15.84
CA SER A 356 -9.81 24.07 15.97
C SER A 356 -11.25 24.49 16.33
N GLN A 357 -12.25 23.72 15.90
CA GLN A 357 -13.67 23.90 16.22
C GLN A 357 -14.17 22.72 17.08
N GLY A 358 -13.35 22.27 18.02
CA GLY A 358 -13.73 21.21 18.95
C GLY A 358 -14.80 21.66 19.93
N CYS A 359 -15.80 20.81 20.18
CA CYS A 359 -16.90 21.07 21.13
C CYS A 359 -16.99 20.06 22.29
N VAL A 360 -16.16 19.02 22.27
CA VAL A 360 -16.11 17.98 23.32
C VAL A 360 -14.99 18.32 24.30
N GLU A 361 -15.33 18.47 25.57
CA GLU A 361 -14.32 18.63 26.62
C GLU A 361 -13.48 17.36 26.79
N PRO A 362 -12.15 17.46 27.00
CA PRO A 362 -11.28 16.29 27.17
C PRO A 362 -11.75 15.33 28.28
N SER A 363 -12.38 15.86 29.34
CA SER A 363 -12.93 15.07 30.45
C SER A 363 -14.12 14.19 30.06
N GLN A 364 -14.86 14.56 28.99
CA GLN A 364 -16.03 13.82 28.49
C GLN A 364 -15.66 12.69 27.51
N VAL A 365 -14.41 12.69 27.00
CA VAL A 365 -13.99 11.74 25.96
C VAL A 365 -14.23 10.28 26.36
N PRO A 366 -13.90 9.78 27.55
CA PRO A 366 -14.11 8.37 27.89
C PRO A 366 -15.58 7.94 27.84
N GLU A 367 -16.48 8.79 28.33
CA GLU A 367 -17.93 8.53 28.35
C GLU A 367 -18.52 8.56 26.94
N LEU A 368 -18.24 9.63 26.17
CA LEU A 368 -18.76 9.78 24.82
C LEU A 368 -18.22 8.71 23.86
N LEU A 369 -16.95 8.32 24.04
CA LEU A 369 -16.36 7.25 23.25
C LEU A 369 -17.06 5.91 23.52
N GLY A 370 -17.34 5.59 24.78
CA GLY A 370 -18.09 4.39 25.15
C GLY A 370 -19.51 4.39 24.60
N LYS A 371 -20.19 5.55 24.58
CA LYS A 371 -21.52 5.69 23.99
C LYS A 371 -21.49 5.52 22.46
N LEU A 372 -20.55 6.15 21.79
CA LEU A 372 -20.39 6.05 20.34
C LEU A 372 -20.08 4.59 19.91
N GLU A 373 -19.25 3.90 20.68
CA GLU A 373 -18.97 2.47 20.50
C GLU A 373 -20.23 1.61 20.66
N GLN A 374 -21.07 1.91 21.66
CA GLN A 374 -22.34 1.20 21.88
C GLN A 374 -23.34 1.46 20.75
N ASP A 375 -23.46 2.72 20.29
CA ASP A 375 -24.35 3.08 19.18
C ASP A 375 -23.95 2.35 17.89
N LEU A 376 -22.63 2.25 17.59
CA LEU A 376 -22.12 1.45 16.48
C LEU A 376 -22.49 -0.04 16.63
N ARG A 377 -22.22 -0.65 17.80
CA ARG A 377 -22.52 -2.06 18.05
C ARG A 377 -24.02 -2.40 17.97
N ASN A 378 -24.86 -1.39 18.17
CA ASN A 378 -26.31 -1.53 18.10
C ASN A 378 -26.89 -1.14 16.75
N LEU A 379 -26.07 -0.72 15.78
CA LEU A 379 -26.54 -0.36 14.44
C LEU A 379 -27.17 -1.57 13.75
N GLU A 380 -28.45 -1.43 13.40
CA GLU A 380 -29.22 -2.43 12.69
C GLU A 380 -29.69 -1.92 11.32
N ILE A 381 -29.64 -2.80 10.33
CA ILE A 381 -30.25 -2.62 9.02
C ILE A 381 -31.16 -3.84 8.76
N ASP A 382 -32.41 -3.59 8.40
CA ASP A 382 -33.43 -4.64 8.19
C ASP A 382 -33.58 -5.57 9.44
N GLY A 383 -33.44 -5.01 10.66
CA GLY A 383 -33.56 -5.73 11.93
C GLY A 383 -32.37 -6.66 12.27
N LYS A 384 -31.24 -6.49 11.60
CA LYS A 384 -30.02 -7.26 11.85
C LYS A 384 -28.86 -6.34 12.19
N LYS A 385 -28.09 -6.69 13.21
CA LYS A 385 -26.84 -6.01 13.52
C LYS A 385 -25.88 -6.13 12.35
N VAL A 386 -25.28 -5.02 11.96
CA VAL A 386 -24.40 -4.95 10.79
C VAL A 386 -22.95 -4.62 11.12
N VAL A 387 -22.66 -4.17 12.33
CA VAL A 387 -21.26 -3.96 12.80
C VAL A 387 -20.79 -5.24 13.48
N THR A 388 -19.70 -5.81 12.98
CA THR A 388 -19.12 -7.07 13.47
C THR A 388 -18.07 -6.84 14.54
N GLN A 389 -17.27 -5.77 14.39
CA GLN A 389 -16.20 -5.40 15.30
C GLN A 389 -16.12 -3.88 15.46
N VAL A 390 -15.70 -3.44 16.64
CA VAL A 390 -15.33 -2.05 16.94
C VAL A 390 -14.05 -2.08 17.77
N TRP A 391 -13.06 -1.34 17.35
CA TRP A 391 -11.76 -1.20 18.02
C TRP A 391 -11.52 0.26 18.41
N ARG A 392 -10.86 0.45 19.54
CA ARG A 392 -10.25 1.74 19.86
C ARG A 392 -8.93 1.87 19.10
N ALA A 393 -8.76 2.97 18.41
CA ALA A 393 -7.55 3.17 17.59
C ALA A 393 -6.25 3.12 18.43
N THR A 394 -6.34 3.46 19.73
CA THR A 394 -5.20 3.34 20.65
C THR A 394 -4.72 1.92 20.86
N GLU A 395 -5.61 0.93 20.74
CA GLU A 395 -5.33 -0.49 20.89
C GLU A 395 -4.95 -1.11 19.54
N LEU A 396 -5.69 -0.75 18.49
CA LEU A 396 -5.51 -1.27 17.15
C LEU A 396 -4.21 -0.77 16.49
N MET A 397 -3.88 0.50 16.70
CA MET A 397 -2.75 1.20 16.09
C MET A 397 -1.88 1.86 17.16
N PRO A 398 -1.14 1.09 17.97
CA PRO A 398 -0.26 1.64 18.98
C PRO A 398 0.84 2.50 18.35
N GLY A 399 1.28 3.54 19.06
CA GLY A 399 2.35 4.44 18.60
C GLY A 399 2.16 5.89 19.07
N PRO A 400 3.14 6.75 18.87
CA PRO A 400 3.13 8.13 19.34
C PRO A 400 2.35 9.10 18.43
N LYS A 401 2.05 8.73 17.17
CA LYS A 401 1.45 9.61 16.16
C LYS A 401 -0.07 9.53 16.19
N ARG A 402 -0.69 10.35 17.06
CA ARG A 402 -2.14 10.31 17.32
C ARG A 402 -2.94 11.36 16.56
N LEU A 403 -2.31 12.43 16.10
CA LEU A 403 -3.03 13.57 15.53
C LEU A 403 -3.85 13.20 14.30
N ALA A 404 -3.30 12.36 13.42
CA ALA A 404 -3.98 11.91 12.20
C ALA A 404 -4.91 10.71 12.42
N LEU A 405 -4.88 10.04 13.59
CA LEU A 405 -5.64 8.81 13.83
C LEU A 405 -7.09 9.11 14.26
N PRO A 406 -8.05 8.21 13.95
CA PRO A 406 -9.38 8.22 14.52
C PRO A 406 -9.36 7.87 16.02
N ASP A 407 -10.52 7.88 16.66
CA ASP A 407 -10.70 7.32 18.00
C ASP A 407 -11.26 5.88 17.95
N LEU A 408 -12.15 5.61 16.98
CA LEU A 408 -12.71 4.29 16.72
C LEU A 408 -12.50 3.88 15.26
N VAL A 409 -12.21 2.61 15.07
CA VAL A 409 -12.29 1.91 13.78
C VAL A 409 -13.31 0.80 13.95
N PHE A 410 -14.13 0.54 12.94
CA PHE A 410 -15.11 -0.54 12.99
C PHE A 410 -15.19 -1.28 11.66
N GLU A 411 -15.69 -2.50 11.75
CA GLU A 411 -15.94 -3.38 10.60
C GLU A 411 -17.41 -3.74 10.54
N THR A 412 -17.96 -3.71 9.34
CA THR A 412 -19.34 -4.18 9.07
C THR A 412 -19.32 -5.61 8.53
N VAL A 413 -20.53 -6.18 8.38
CA VAL A 413 -20.70 -7.46 7.68
C VAL A 413 -20.10 -7.41 6.27
N PRO A 414 -19.58 -8.54 5.75
CA PRO A 414 -18.72 -8.54 4.54
C PRO A 414 -19.38 -8.02 3.26
N ASP A 415 -20.69 -7.91 3.20
CA ASP A 415 -21.44 -7.44 2.02
C ASP A 415 -21.89 -5.97 2.11
N LEU A 416 -21.49 -5.26 3.17
CA LEU A 416 -21.87 -3.88 3.46
C LEU A 416 -20.66 -2.95 3.42
N ARG A 417 -20.54 -2.17 2.35
CA ARG A 417 -19.52 -1.13 2.21
C ARG A 417 -19.85 0.08 3.10
N VAL A 418 -18.85 0.64 3.75
CA VAL A 418 -18.95 1.90 4.49
C VAL A 418 -18.49 3.05 3.61
N VAL A 419 -19.29 4.12 3.54
CA VAL A 419 -18.98 5.30 2.71
C VAL A 419 -19.14 6.59 3.50
N LEU A 420 -18.42 7.62 3.09
CA LEU A 420 -18.69 9.01 3.44
C LEU A 420 -19.69 9.55 2.42
N GLY A 421 -20.96 9.47 2.73
CA GLY A 421 -22.02 9.86 1.82
C GLY A 421 -22.54 11.29 2.04
N SER A 422 -23.75 11.55 1.56
CA SER A 422 -24.43 12.84 1.74
C SER A 422 -25.06 13.01 3.12
N GLY A 423 -25.14 11.94 3.92
CA GLY A 423 -25.82 11.92 5.21
C GLY A 423 -27.35 11.88 5.13
N ASP A 424 -27.93 11.64 3.95
CA ASP A 424 -29.39 11.63 3.77
C ASP A 424 -29.99 10.23 3.90
N ILE A 425 -29.30 9.22 3.39
CA ILE A 425 -29.76 7.84 3.31
C ILE A 425 -28.80 6.95 4.05
N LEU A 426 -29.26 6.35 5.16
CA LEU A 426 -28.40 5.50 6.01
C LEU A 426 -27.82 4.31 5.24
N HIS A 427 -28.61 3.65 4.39
CA HIS A 427 -28.11 2.55 3.57
C HIS A 427 -28.78 2.49 2.19
N ALA A 428 -28.07 1.92 1.22
CA ALA A 428 -28.60 1.68 -0.10
C ALA A 428 -28.23 0.27 -0.60
N ARG A 429 -29.06 -0.28 -1.48
CA ARG A 429 -28.81 -1.54 -2.20
C ARG A 429 -28.38 -1.24 -3.62
N LEU A 430 -27.31 -1.87 -4.05
CA LEU A 430 -26.74 -1.76 -5.39
C LEU A 430 -26.74 -3.16 -6.03
N PRO A 431 -27.72 -3.52 -6.87
CA PRO A 431 -27.86 -4.89 -7.40
C PRO A 431 -26.60 -5.41 -8.11
N ALA A 432 -25.91 -4.55 -8.84
CA ALA A 432 -24.64 -4.90 -9.49
C ALA A 432 -23.45 -4.93 -8.52
N GLY A 433 -23.64 -4.48 -7.29
CA GLY A 433 -22.58 -4.22 -6.31
C GLY A 433 -21.67 -3.06 -6.73
N PHE A 434 -20.94 -2.53 -5.78
CA PHE A 434 -19.90 -1.50 -6.00
C PHE A 434 -18.52 -2.13 -5.75
N PRO A 435 -17.57 -2.04 -6.70
CA PRO A 435 -16.22 -2.52 -6.47
C PRO A 435 -15.49 -1.60 -5.49
N ASP A 436 -14.83 -2.22 -4.51
CA ASP A 436 -14.03 -1.51 -3.53
C ASP A 436 -13.01 -2.44 -2.88
N HIS A 437 -12.14 -1.90 -2.05
CA HIS A 437 -11.07 -2.66 -1.43
C HIS A 437 -11.58 -3.78 -0.54
N GLY A 438 -10.88 -4.92 -0.59
CA GLY A 438 -10.97 -6.01 0.36
C GLY A 438 -9.75 -6.00 1.27
N LEU A 439 -9.90 -6.50 2.50
CA LEU A 439 -8.82 -6.47 3.50
C LEU A 439 -7.55 -7.21 3.05
N ASN A 440 -7.71 -8.28 2.27
CA ASN A 440 -6.63 -9.23 2.03
C ASN A 440 -6.04 -9.09 0.64
N GLY A 441 -4.77 -8.70 0.58
CA GLY A 441 -3.92 -8.78 -0.60
C GLY A 441 -3.21 -10.13 -0.71
N ILE A 442 -2.15 -10.16 -1.48
CA ILE A 442 -1.33 -11.36 -1.74
C ILE A 442 0.12 -11.14 -1.34
N ALA A 443 0.81 -12.24 -0.98
CA ALA A 443 2.25 -12.36 -1.00
C ALA A 443 2.61 -13.71 -1.63
N ILE A 444 3.35 -13.67 -2.74
CA ILE A 444 3.85 -14.84 -3.47
C ILE A 444 5.33 -14.65 -3.63
N MET A 445 6.14 -15.59 -3.17
CA MET A 445 7.57 -15.44 -3.12
C MET A 445 8.29 -16.70 -3.51
N ALA A 446 9.33 -16.56 -4.31
CA ALA A 446 10.22 -17.64 -4.70
C ALA A 446 11.61 -17.11 -5.01
N GLY A 447 12.61 -17.95 -4.90
CA GLY A 447 13.99 -17.61 -5.24
C GLY A 447 15.00 -18.50 -4.52
N PRO A 448 16.29 -18.26 -4.73
CA PRO A 448 17.35 -19.14 -4.24
C PRO A 448 17.41 -19.26 -2.71
N SER A 449 16.91 -18.26 -1.96
CA SER A 449 16.89 -18.30 -0.49
C SER A 449 15.60 -18.90 0.07
N ILE A 450 14.53 -19.03 -0.71
CA ILE A 450 13.17 -19.28 -0.23
C ILE A 450 12.82 -20.76 -0.39
N ALA A 451 12.53 -21.43 0.73
CA ALA A 451 12.06 -22.81 0.75
C ALA A 451 10.59 -22.88 0.32
N GLY A 452 10.28 -23.77 -0.62
CA GLY A 452 8.92 -23.99 -1.09
C GLY A 452 8.00 -24.55 -0.01
N GLU A 453 6.73 -24.14 -0.03
CA GLU A 453 5.65 -24.62 0.84
C GLU A 453 4.31 -24.49 0.12
N THR A 454 3.50 -25.53 0.17
CA THR A 454 2.21 -25.55 -0.54
C THR A 454 1.08 -24.92 0.25
N GLN A 455 1.19 -24.85 1.58
CA GLN A 455 0.16 -24.25 2.41
C GLN A 455 0.26 -22.72 2.36
N ARG A 456 -0.86 -22.07 2.04
CA ARG A 456 -0.95 -20.60 2.09
C ARG A 456 -0.95 -20.13 3.54
N ALA A 457 0.02 -19.29 3.87
CA ALA A 457 0.13 -18.64 5.19
C ALA A 457 -0.81 -17.43 5.30
N SER A 458 -0.86 -16.83 6.50
CA SER A 458 -1.48 -15.53 6.75
C SER A 458 -0.44 -14.59 7.37
N TRP A 459 -0.19 -13.46 6.73
CA TRP A 459 0.78 -12.45 7.13
C TRP A 459 0.10 -11.08 7.27
N SER A 460 0.71 -10.19 8.04
CA SER A 460 0.36 -8.78 8.05
C SER A 460 1.15 -8.01 7.01
N VAL A 461 0.58 -6.95 6.48
CA VAL A 461 1.29 -6.04 5.57
C VAL A 461 2.56 -5.46 6.22
N THR A 462 2.58 -5.28 7.54
CA THR A 462 3.76 -4.82 8.30
C THR A 462 4.92 -5.82 8.33
N ASP A 463 4.68 -7.07 7.97
CA ASP A 463 5.71 -8.12 7.96
C ASP A 463 6.68 -7.99 6.75
N LEU A 464 6.27 -7.27 5.69
CA LEU A 464 7.06 -7.16 4.47
C LEU A 464 8.42 -6.50 4.69
N GLY A 465 8.47 -5.35 5.35
CA GLY A 465 9.72 -4.63 5.60
C GLY A 465 10.74 -5.46 6.38
N PRO A 466 10.39 -5.99 7.55
CA PRO A 466 11.28 -6.89 8.32
C PRO A 466 11.70 -8.13 7.54
N THR A 467 10.80 -8.75 6.77
CA THR A 467 11.11 -9.94 5.95
C THR A 467 12.12 -9.60 4.85
N ILE A 468 11.95 -8.49 4.13
CA ILE A 468 12.88 -8.04 3.09
C ILE A 468 14.28 -7.77 3.69
N LEU A 469 14.35 -7.06 4.82
CA LEU A 469 15.61 -6.80 5.50
C LEU A 469 16.28 -8.12 5.94
N HIS A 470 15.52 -9.09 6.43
CA HIS A 470 16.04 -10.40 6.82
C HIS A 470 16.57 -11.20 5.64
N LEU A 471 15.87 -11.20 4.49
CA LEU A 471 16.34 -11.81 3.24
C LEU A 471 17.69 -11.22 2.79
N LEU A 472 17.88 -9.91 2.99
CA LEU A 472 19.09 -9.19 2.65
C LEU A 472 20.21 -9.27 3.72
N ASP A 473 20.01 -10.07 4.77
CA ASP A 473 20.92 -10.21 5.92
C ASP A 473 21.21 -8.89 6.65
N GLN A 474 20.19 -8.04 6.72
CA GLN A 474 20.28 -6.75 7.41
C GLN A 474 19.74 -6.83 8.83
N PRO A 475 20.32 -6.08 9.78
CA PRO A 475 19.76 -5.96 11.12
C PRO A 475 18.32 -5.42 11.10
N LEU A 476 17.46 -6.03 11.90
CA LEU A 476 16.09 -5.59 12.13
C LEU A 476 16.00 -4.63 13.31
N TYR A 477 15.01 -3.76 13.31
CA TYR A 477 14.75 -2.91 14.45
C TYR A 477 13.79 -3.57 15.44
N ARG A 478 14.07 -3.39 16.75
CA ARG A 478 13.20 -3.85 17.84
C ARG A 478 11.81 -3.22 17.76
N GLU A 479 11.72 -2.03 17.21
CA GLU A 479 10.53 -1.21 17.08
C GLU A 479 9.60 -1.67 15.96
N PHE A 480 10.03 -2.61 15.11
CA PHE A 480 9.12 -3.21 14.13
C PHE A 480 7.96 -3.92 14.83
N SER A 481 6.74 -3.67 14.37
CA SER A 481 5.55 -4.40 14.80
C SER A 481 5.30 -5.65 13.96
N GLY A 482 5.85 -5.69 12.75
CA GLY A 482 5.76 -6.84 11.84
C GLY A 482 6.79 -7.94 12.17
N SER A 483 6.45 -9.16 11.79
CA SER A 483 7.32 -10.35 11.86
C SER A 483 8.27 -10.41 10.66
N HIS A 484 9.38 -11.12 10.79
CA HIS A 484 10.39 -11.24 9.74
C HIS A 484 10.35 -12.55 8.95
N HIS A 485 9.49 -13.48 9.32
CA HIS A 485 9.25 -14.77 8.64
C HIS A 485 10.52 -15.53 8.23
N GLY A 486 11.51 -15.64 9.14
CA GLY A 486 12.77 -16.34 8.87
C GLY A 486 12.59 -17.84 8.56
N GLU A 487 11.44 -18.44 8.89
CA GLU A 487 11.05 -19.81 8.56
C GLU A 487 10.86 -20.06 7.07
N ILE A 488 10.78 -19.01 6.26
CA ILE A 488 10.69 -19.18 4.79
C ILE A 488 12.02 -19.53 4.14
N LEU A 489 13.13 -19.37 4.85
CA LEU A 489 14.45 -19.61 4.29
C LEU A 489 14.77 -21.11 4.22
N HIS A 490 15.49 -21.56 3.18
CA HIS A 490 16.06 -22.90 3.12
C HIS A 490 16.95 -23.19 4.33
N ASN A 491 17.73 -22.21 4.76
CA ASN A 491 18.57 -22.26 5.95
C ASN A 491 18.12 -21.17 6.94
N PRO A 492 17.13 -21.46 7.81
CA PRO A 492 16.64 -20.49 8.78
C PRO A 492 17.76 -20.02 9.69
N ARG A 493 17.87 -18.70 9.85
CA ARG A 493 18.84 -18.05 10.73
C ARG A 493 18.16 -17.05 11.66
N PRO A 494 18.66 -16.87 12.89
CA PRO A 494 18.10 -15.85 13.77
C PRO A 494 18.44 -14.46 13.23
N PRO A 495 17.49 -13.51 13.28
CA PRO A 495 17.75 -12.14 12.87
C PRO A 495 18.69 -11.46 13.89
N LYS A 496 19.54 -10.57 13.39
CA LYS A 496 20.22 -9.60 14.24
C LYS A 496 19.25 -8.47 14.57
N VAL A 497 18.86 -8.30 15.82
CA VAL A 497 17.91 -7.26 16.24
C VAL A 497 18.65 -6.18 17.03
N ILE A 498 18.46 -4.94 16.66
CA ILE A 498 19.04 -3.75 17.31
C ILE A 498 17.94 -2.73 17.62
N PRO A 499 18.07 -1.91 18.65
CA PRO A 499 17.24 -0.72 18.81
C PRO A 499 17.52 0.27 17.67
N MET A 500 16.50 0.93 17.13
CA MET A 500 16.64 1.90 16.02
C MET A 500 17.61 3.05 16.39
N GLU A 501 17.55 3.52 17.63
CA GLU A 501 18.43 4.57 18.16
C GLU A 501 19.91 4.17 18.20
N GLN A 502 20.22 2.88 18.18
CA GLN A 502 21.57 2.34 18.18
C GLN A 502 22.14 2.09 16.77
N ASP A 503 21.38 2.38 15.71
CA ASP A 503 21.90 2.30 14.34
C ASP A 503 22.66 3.59 13.98
N PRO A 504 24.01 3.57 13.98
CA PRO A 504 24.79 4.78 13.73
C PRO A 504 24.73 5.22 12.27
N THR A 505 24.22 4.36 11.38
CA THR A 505 24.13 4.63 9.95
C THR A 505 22.81 5.28 9.57
N LEU A 506 21.76 5.08 10.38
CA LEU A 506 20.43 5.60 10.07
C LEU A 506 20.42 7.12 10.15
N ARG A 507 20.23 7.75 9.00
CA ARG A 507 20.10 9.20 8.91
C ARG A 507 18.69 9.63 9.25
N SER A 508 18.56 10.67 10.06
CA SER A 508 17.27 11.31 10.27
C SER A 508 16.78 11.92 8.94
N ARG A 509 15.47 12.05 8.80
CA ARG A 509 14.90 12.65 7.60
C ARG A 509 15.41 14.07 7.35
N SER A 510 15.52 14.89 8.42
CA SER A 510 16.07 16.25 8.35
C SER A 510 17.52 16.30 7.80
N GLN A 511 18.28 15.22 7.97
CA GLN A 511 19.63 15.09 7.39
C GLN A 511 19.60 14.71 5.90
N VAL A 512 18.51 14.06 5.45
CA VAL A 512 18.34 13.65 4.06
C VAL A 512 17.70 14.76 3.22
N ASP A 513 16.68 15.43 3.77
CA ASP A 513 15.85 16.43 3.05
C ASP A 513 16.44 17.86 3.07
N GLY A 514 17.63 18.09 3.64
CA GLY A 514 18.22 19.43 3.70
C GLY A 514 17.42 20.46 4.51
N GLY A 515 16.49 20.03 5.36
CA GLY A 515 15.93 20.85 6.45
C GLY A 515 14.93 21.94 6.07
N SER A 516 14.28 21.93 4.91
CA SER A 516 13.25 22.93 4.61
C SER A 516 11.84 22.44 4.96
N SER A 517 11.11 23.23 5.75
CA SER A 517 9.65 23.19 5.77
C SER A 517 9.10 23.36 4.35
N ARG A 518 7.95 22.73 4.05
CA ARG A 518 7.30 22.88 2.73
C ARG A 518 7.26 24.35 2.34
N SER A 519 7.88 24.69 1.22
CA SER A 519 7.75 26.02 0.66
C SER A 519 6.32 26.22 0.11
N ASN A 520 5.83 27.44 0.06
CA ASN A 520 4.58 27.75 -0.63
C ASN A 520 4.60 27.25 -2.10
N GLN A 521 5.78 27.17 -2.70
CA GLN A 521 5.98 26.64 -4.04
C GLN A 521 5.72 25.13 -4.10
N GLU A 522 6.24 24.33 -3.15
CA GLU A 522 5.96 22.88 -3.09
C GLU A 522 4.47 22.60 -2.87
N MET A 523 3.78 23.45 -2.09
CA MET A 523 2.34 23.33 -1.92
C MET A 523 1.58 23.67 -3.20
N GLN A 524 2.00 24.70 -3.94
CA GLN A 524 1.42 25.04 -5.24
C GLN A 524 1.70 23.96 -6.28
N ASP A 525 2.89 23.36 -6.27
CA ASP A 525 3.26 22.26 -7.17
C ASP A 525 2.45 21.01 -6.84
N LEU A 526 2.23 20.74 -5.55
CA LEU A 526 1.34 19.69 -5.09
C LEU A 526 -0.11 19.94 -5.51
N MET A 527 -0.60 21.18 -5.34
CA MET A 527 -1.95 21.54 -5.77
C MET A 527 -2.09 21.45 -7.29
N ARG A 528 -1.11 21.89 -8.07
CA ARG A 528 -1.08 21.71 -9.54
C ARG A 528 -1.02 20.24 -9.94
N ALA A 529 -0.24 19.43 -9.23
CA ALA A 529 -0.23 17.99 -9.45
C ALA A 529 -1.61 17.36 -9.17
N LEU A 530 -2.29 17.82 -8.12
CA LEU A 530 -3.65 17.41 -7.79
C LEU A 530 -4.68 17.87 -8.82
N GLU A 531 -4.55 19.10 -9.29
CA GLU A 531 -5.35 19.62 -10.41
C GLU A 531 -5.10 18.80 -11.66
N SER A 532 -3.84 18.48 -11.96
CA SER A 532 -3.47 17.65 -13.11
C SER A 532 -3.97 16.21 -13.00
N MET A 533 -4.09 15.67 -11.79
CA MET A 533 -4.66 14.37 -11.50
C MET A 533 -6.19 14.38 -11.34
N GLY A 534 -6.83 15.56 -11.46
CA GLY A 534 -8.27 15.74 -11.29
C GLY A 534 -8.74 15.74 -9.83
N TYR A 535 -7.83 15.88 -8.88
CA TYR A 535 -8.13 15.99 -7.44
C TYR A 535 -8.49 17.41 -6.98
N ALA A 536 -8.13 18.45 -7.74
CA ALA A 536 -8.57 19.82 -7.54
C ALA A 536 -9.27 20.32 -8.82
N GLY A 537 -10.47 20.88 -8.69
CA GLY A 537 -11.19 21.46 -9.81
C GLY A 537 -10.57 22.80 -10.21
N SER A 538 -10.26 22.99 -11.50
CA SER A 538 -10.10 24.32 -12.07
C SER A 538 -11.47 25.03 -11.99
N GLU A 539 -11.53 26.22 -11.41
CA GLU A 539 -12.59 27.19 -11.70
C GLU A 539 -12.46 27.57 -13.18
N GLY A 540 -13.20 26.91 -14.02
CA GLY A 540 -13.29 27.17 -15.43
C GLY A 540 -14.71 26.87 -15.89
N ASP A 541 -15.52 27.93 -16.02
CA ASP A 541 -16.81 27.96 -16.66
C ASP A 541 -16.75 27.17 -17.98
N GLN A 542 -17.39 26.02 -18.03
CA GLN A 542 -17.93 25.50 -19.27
C GLN A 542 -19.45 25.63 -19.18
N GLU A 543 -19.95 26.75 -19.72
CA GLU A 543 -21.33 26.86 -20.19
C GLU A 543 -21.64 25.62 -21.05
N VAL A 544 -22.55 24.81 -20.56
CA VAL A 544 -23.19 23.76 -21.35
C VAL A 544 -24.02 24.47 -22.40
N GLN A 545 -23.48 24.63 -23.62
CA GLN A 545 -24.29 24.95 -24.78
C GLN A 545 -25.22 23.75 -24.98
N GLY A 546 -26.49 23.98 -24.69
CA GLY A 546 -27.58 23.05 -24.98
C GLY A 546 -27.67 22.85 -26.50
N GLU A 547 -27.45 21.64 -26.98
CA GLU A 547 -27.85 21.22 -28.31
C GLU A 547 -29.39 21.29 -28.37
N GLY A 548 -29.87 22.28 -29.12
CA GLY A 548 -31.29 22.42 -29.45
C GLY A 548 -31.71 21.32 -30.41
N ASP A 549 -32.79 20.66 -30.05
CA ASP A 549 -33.55 19.72 -30.88
C ASP A 549 -33.85 20.33 -32.26
N PRO A 550 -33.63 19.64 -33.39
CA PRO A 550 -34.11 20.08 -34.68
C PRO A 550 -35.61 19.86 -34.79
N LYS A 551 -36.36 20.96 -34.74
CA LYS A 551 -37.78 20.97 -35.06
C LYS A 551 -38.02 20.50 -36.50
N THR A 552 -38.82 19.45 -36.62
CA THR A 552 -39.56 19.07 -37.81
C THR A 552 -40.25 20.29 -38.46
N GLN A 553 -39.85 20.63 -39.69
CA GLN A 553 -40.67 21.45 -40.57
C GLN A 553 -41.53 20.53 -41.46
N GLY A 554 -42.81 20.63 -41.22
CA GLY A 554 -43.82 19.99 -42.08
C GLY A 554 -43.93 20.72 -43.42
N GLU A 555 -44.09 19.93 -44.45
CA GLU A 555 -44.59 20.33 -45.75
C GLU A 555 -46.01 20.86 -45.66
N GLU A 556 -46.30 22.05 -46.20
CA GLU A 556 -47.59 22.42 -46.74
C GLU A 556 -47.39 23.17 -48.05
N ASP A 557 -47.97 22.56 -49.07
CA ASP A 557 -48.38 22.96 -50.40
C ASP A 557 -48.33 24.47 -50.80
N GLN A 558 -47.70 24.79 -51.85
CA GLN A 558 -48.27 25.10 -53.18
C GLN A 558 -47.19 25.23 -54.22
#